data_7e621cb6ec2e4aca2b0517311fd3b4ae
#
_entry.id   7e621cb6ec2e4aca2b0517311fd3b4ae
#
_cell.length_a   1.000
_cell.length_b   1.000
_cell.length_c   1.000
_cell.angle_alpha   90.00
_cell.angle_beta   90.00
_cell.angle_gamma   90.00
#
_symmetry.space_group_name_H-M   'P 1'
#
loop_
_entity.id
_entity.type
_entity.pdbx_description
1 polymer ?
#
loop_
_entity_poly.entity_id
_entity_poly.type
_entity_poly.pdbx_seq_one_letter_code
_entity_poly.pdbx_strand_id
1 'polypeptide(L)'
;MLDFNSKTHITDRINHFIDKALAEQAEQPRKYLGASIVGAPCERMVQYEYMATLGLVDEQPVDPRVKRIFDRGNVYEQKAIEWLAMAGFMWGGHQHRFSDFDNVFAGHCDGILVSGPECGIRYPMLWECKCLQDKGFKAIVKDGLKKYSDAYWVQIHVYMAYLELERCLYTVVNANTMELHHEVIELDIEVARQARQRVERVITATKLGEMVPRCTSDKSYFICKRCEFASDCWK
;
A
#
# COMPACT_ATOMS: atom_id res chain seq x y z
N MET A 1 -27.26 35.42 22.68
CA MET A 1 -26.59 34.71 23.80
C MET A 1 -25.42 33.96 23.20
N LEU A 2 -24.19 34.32 23.54
CA LEU A 2 -23.00 33.63 23.03
C LEU A 2 -22.90 32.28 23.78
N ASP A 3 -23.03 31.19 23.06
CA ASP A 3 -22.86 29.84 23.62
C ASP A 3 -21.35 29.53 23.71
N PHE A 4 -20.79 29.74 24.91
CA PHE A 4 -19.39 29.44 25.20
C PHE A 4 -19.07 27.95 25.29
N ASN A 5 -20.08 27.06 25.17
CA ASN A 5 -19.92 25.59 25.18
C ASN A 5 -19.73 24.99 23.77
N SER A 6 -19.78 25.77 22.72
CA SER A 6 -19.67 25.28 21.33
C SER A 6 -18.23 25.05 20.88
N LYS A 7 -17.43 24.30 21.67
CA LYS A 7 -16.08 23.84 21.24
C LYS A 7 -16.13 23.05 19.93
N THR A 8 -17.22 22.36 19.67
CA THR A 8 -17.50 21.61 18.46
C THR A 8 -17.54 22.47 17.20
N HIS A 9 -18.19 23.64 17.23
CA HIS A 9 -18.38 24.47 16.03
C HIS A 9 -17.10 25.06 15.43
N ILE A 10 -16.08 25.39 16.22
CA ILE A 10 -14.81 25.93 15.71
C ILE A 10 -13.98 24.78 15.12
N THR A 11 -13.88 23.66 15.83
CA THR A 11 -13.15 22.48 15.35
C THR A 11 -13.73 21.99 14.02
N ASP A 12 -15.05 21.85 13.94
CA ASP A 12 -15.73 21.37 12.73
C ASP A 12 -15.52 22.32 11.55
N ARG A 13 -15.57 23.65 11.78
CA ARG A 13 -15.29 24.63 10.73
C ARG A 13 -13.85 24.59 10.25
N ILE A 14 -12.88 24.52 11.15
CA ILE A 14 -11.47 24.44 10.77
C ILE A 14 -11.22 23.14 10.00
N ASN A 15 -11.71 21.99 10.51
CA ASN A 15 -11.58 20.71 9.83
C ASN A 15 -12.23 20.74 8.44
N HIS A 16 -13.40 21.35 8.29
CA HIS A 16 -14.05 21.51 6.99
C HIS A 16 -13.16 22.25 5.97
N PHE A 17 -12.49 23.33 6.38
CA PHE A 17 -11.57 24.04 5.48
C PHE A 17 -10.33 23.23 5.14
N ILE A 18 -9.77 22.49 6.10
CA ILE A 18 -8.62 21.58 5.88
C ILE A 18 -9.05 20.47 4.92
N ASP A 19 -10.18 19.82 5.17
CA ASP A 19 -10.67 18.70 4.38
C ASP A 19 -11.01 19.16 2.95
N LYS A 20 -11.60 20.35 2.79
CA LYS A 20 -11.84 20.95 1.48
C LYS A 20 -10.53 21.19 0.72
N ALA A 21 -9.54 21.81 1.35
CA ALA A 21 -8.24 22.06 0.72
C ALA A 21 -7.54 20.75 0.29
N LEU A 22 -7.59 19.70 1.14
CA LEU A 22 -7.04 18.39 0.81
C LEU A 22 -7.82 17.70 -0.33
N ALA A 23 -9.16 17.84 -0.38
CA ALA A 23 -9.97 17.30 -1.46
C ALA A 23 -9.72 18.00 -2.79
N GLU A 24 -9.46 19.30 -2.77
CA GLU A 24 -9.14 20.13 -3.95
C GLU A 24 -7.69 19.97 -4.43
N GLN A 25 -6.83 19.34 -3.62
CA GLN A 25 -5.45 19.06 -4.01
C GLN A 25 -5.46 18.05 -5.16
N ALA A 26 -5.12 18.53 -6.36
CA ALA A 26 -5.09 17.71 -7.56
C ALA A 26 -3.98 16.65 -7.45
N GLU A 27 -4.37 15.41 -7.28
CA GLU A 27 -3.47 14.27 -7.51
C GLU A 27 -3.58 13.87 -8.98
N GLN A 28 -2.43 13.56 -9.58
CA GLN A 28 -2.45 12.99 -10.93
C GLN A 28 -2.99 11.55 -10.81
N PRO A 29 -4.12 11.21 -11.48
CA PRO A 29 -4.66 9.87 -11.40
C PRO A 29 -3.61 8.85 -11.88
N ARG A 30 -3.52 7.74 -11.16
CA ARG A 30 -2.62 6.66 -11.52
C ARG A 30 -3.09 6.01 -12.82
N LYS A 31 -2.20 5.89 -13.80
CA LYS A 31 -2.49 5.30 -15.13
C LYS A 31 -2.06 3.83 -15.25
N TYR A 32 -1.86 3.14 -14.14
CA TYR A 32 -1.43 1.75 -14.11
C TYR A 32 -1.95 1.05 -12.85
N LEU A 33 -2.12 -0.25 -12.93
CA LEU A 33 -2.44 -1.09 -11.79
C LEU A 33 -1.22 -1.18 -10.86
N GLY A 34 -1.35 -0.73 -9.64
CA GLY A 34 -0.26 -0.69 -8.66
C GLY A 34 -0.01 -2.07 -8.02
N ALA A 35 1.27 -2.38 -7.74
CA ALA A 35 1.64 -3.61 -7.04
C ALA A 35 1.02 -3.70 -5.63
N SER A 36 0.77 -2.58 -4.97
CA SER A 36 0.21 -2.52 -3.62
C SER A 36 -1.20 -3.09 -3.48
N ILE A 37 -1.97 -3.17 -4.59
CA ILE A 37 -3.35 -3.68 -4.56
C ILE A 37 -3.46 -5.15 -4.99
N VAL A 38 -2.44 -5.70 -5.66
CA VAL A 38 -2.53 -7.04 -6.26
C VAL A 38 -2.75 -8.13 -5.21
N GLY A 39 -2.25 -7.95 -3.99
CA GLY A 39 -2.51 -8.86 -2.87
C GLY A 39 -3.86 -8.67 -2.17
N ALA A 40 -4.75 -7.80 -2.67
CA ALA A 40 -6.06 -7.59 -2.07
C ALA A 40 -6.89 -8.88 -2.05
N PRO A 41 -7.73 -9.10 -1.02
CA PRO A 41 -8.44 -10.36 -0.82
C PRO A 41 -9.53 -10.64 -1.89
N CYS A 42 -9.94 -9.64 -2.66
CA CYS A 42 -10.93 -9.76 -3.72
C CYS A 42 -10.32 -9.43 -5.08
N GLU A 43 -10.29 -10.41 -6.00
CA GLU A 43 -9.74 -10.20 -7.35
C GLU A 43 -10.58 -9.20 -8.17
N ARG A 44 -11.91 -9.18 -7.98
CA ARG A 44 -12.78 -8.19 -8.61
C ARG A 44 -12.48 -6.76 -8.15
N MET A 45 -12.04 -6.55 -6.92
CA MET A 45 -11.57 -5.25 -6.45
C MET A 45 -10.31 -4.82 -7.25
N VAL A 46 -9.37 -5.73 -7.45
CA VAL A 46 -8.18 -5.47 -8.29
C VAL A 46 -8.58 -5.12 -9.73
N GLN A 47 -9.64 -5.77 -10.26
CA GLN A 47 -10.17 -5.43 -11.58
C GLN A 47 -10.80 -4.04 -11.62
N TYR A 48 -11.56 -3.65 -10.61
CA TYR A 48 -12.11 -2.30 -10.54
C TYR A 48 -11.02 -1.22 -10.46
N GLU A 49 -9.97 -1.46 -9.69
CA GLU A 49 -8.78 -0.59 -9.66
C GLU A 49 -8.17 -0.41 -11.06
N TYR A 50 -8.03 -1.52 -11.81
CA TYR A 50 -7.55 -1.44 -13.19
C TYR A 50 -8.53 -0.69 -14.10
N MET A 51 -9.83 -0.95 -13.97
CA MET A 51 -10.87 -0.25 -14.74
C MET A 51 -10.87 1.26 -14.46
N ALA A 52 -10.61 1.67 -13.21
CA ALA A 52 -10.48 3.08 -12.84
C ALA A 52 -9.30 3.74 -13.56
N THR A 53 -8.14 3.06 -13.68
CA THR A 53 -7.00 3.59 -14.45
C THR A 53 -7.28 3.79 -15.94
N LEU A 54 -8.30 3.10 -16.46
CA LEU A 54 -8.77 3.21 -17.85
C LEU A 54 -9.94 4.20 -18.02
N GLY A 55 -10.44 4.79 -16.92
CA GLY A 55 -11.61 5.65 -16.93
C GLY A 55 -12.93 4.93 -17.22
N LEU A 56 -12.97 3.60 -17.01
CA LEU A 56 -14.18 2.78 -17.22
C LEU A 56 -15.09 2.77 -15.99
N VAL A 57 -14.59 3.14 -14.85
CA VAL A 57 -15.33 3.40 -13.60
C VAL A 57 -14.77 4.65 -12.95
N ASP A 58 -15.61 5.35 -12.21
CA ASP A 58 -15.17 6.56 -11.50
C ASP A 58 -14.23 6.19 -10.35
N GLU A 59 -13.09 6.90 -10.27
CA GLU A 59 -12.25 6.87 -9.07
C GLU A 59 -13.03 7.43 -7.90
N GLN A 60 -13.02 6.72 -6.78
CA GLN A 60 -13.59 7.26 -5.55
C GLN A 60 -12.61 8.27 -4.94
N PRO A 61 -13.09 9.48 -4.59
CA PRO A 61 -12.21 10.46 -3.97
C PRO A 61 -11.69 9.93 -2.63
N VAL A 62 -10.39 10.05 -2.44
CA VAL A 62 -9.75 9.64 -1.17
C VAL A 62 -10.24 10.56 -0.06
N ASP A 63 -10.76 9.98 1.02
CA ASP A 63 -11.16 10.70 2.22
C ASP A 63 -10.00 11.58 2.73
N PRO A 64 -10.19 12.87 2.99
CA PRO A 64 -9.14 13.78 3.46
C PRO A 64 -8.41 13.29 4.73
N ARG A 65 -9.10 12.55 5.61
CA ARG A 65 -8.47 11.92 6.76
C ARG A 65 -7.51 10.81 6.34
N VAL A 66 -7.84 10.05 5.30
CA VAL A 66 -6.96 9.00 4.74
C VAL A 66 -5.73 9.64 4.09
N LYS A 67 -5.87 10.77 3.40
CA LYS A 67 -4.72 11.55 2.89
C LYS A 67 -3.76 11.93 4.02
N ARG A 68 -4.26 12.46 5.15
CA ARG A 68 -3.41 12.75 6.32
C ARG A 68 -2.72 11.51 6.92
N ILE A 69 -3.32 10.33 6.78
CA ILE A 69 -2.67 9.06 7.17
C ILE A 69 -1.55 8.71 6.21
N PHE A 70 -1.72 8.93 4.91
CA PHE A 70 -0.67 8.73 3.90
C PHE A 70 0.49 9.71 4.12
N ASP A 71 0.21 11.00 4.36
CA ASP A 71 1.25 12.01 4.67
C ASP A 71 2.09 11.60 5.88
N ARG A 72 1.44 11.10 6.93
CA ARG A 72 2.15 10.53 8.08
C ARG A 72 3.06 9.37 7.67
N GLY A 73 2.57 8.47 6.81
CA GLY A 73 3.36 7.36 6.26
C GLY A 73 4.61 7.86 5.58
N ASN A 74 4.47 8.81 4.66
CA ASN A 74 5.56 9.40 3.89
C ASN A 74 6.61 10.07 4.80
N VAL A 75 6.17 10.80 5.83
CA VAL A 75 7.08 11.45 6.80
C VAL A 75 7.90 10.40 7.56
N TYR A 76 7.30 9.31 8.03
CA TYR A 76 8.03 8.31 8.79
C TYR A 76 8.87 7.38 7.91
N GLU A 77 8.49 7.13 6.67
CA GLU A 77 9.36 6.49 5.67
C GLU A 77 10.66 7.29 5.50
N GLN A 78 10.54 8.60 5.24
CA GLN A 78 11.70 9.48 5.11
C GLN A 78 12.55 9.50 6.39
N LYS A 79 11.95 9.50 7.56
CA LYS A 79 12.69 9.44 8.84
C LYS A 79 13.39 8.10 9.03
N ALA A 80 12.76 6.99 8.66
CA ALA A 80 13.38 5.68 8.72
C ALA A 80 14.61 5.57 7.78
N ILE A 81 14.54 6.17 6.59
CA ILE A 81 15.68 6.30 5.68
C ILE A 81 16.84 7.05 6.36
N GLU A 82 16.55 8.20 6.98
CA GLU A 82 17.57 9.00 7.69
C GLU A 82 18.20 8.21 8.84
N TRP A 83 17.40 7.50 9.66
CA TRP A 83 17.91 6.71 10.78
C TRP A 83 18.77 5.54 10.33
N LEU A 84 18.37 4.83 9.29
CA LEU A 84 19.17 3.75 8.72
C LEU A 84 20.49 4.28 8.13
N ALA A 85 20.45 5.41 7.43
CA ALA A 85 21.66 6.04 6.91
C ALA A 85 22.62 6.48 8.04
N MET A 86 22.10 7.07 9.12
CA MET A 86 22.89 7.41 10.32
C MET A 86 23.48 6.17 11.01
N ALA A 87 22.80 5.03 10.92
CA ALA A 87 23.30 3.75 11.43
C ALA A 87 24.32 3.08 10.50
N GLY A 88 24.64 3.67 9.34
CA GLY A 88 25.65 3.18 8.41
C GLY A 88 25.11 2.28 7.29
N PHE A 89 23.79 2.19 7.12
CA PHE A 89 23.23 1.52 5.95
C PHE A 89 23.39 2.38 4.71
N MET A 90 23.72 1.76 3.57
CA MET A 90 23.93 2.44 2.31
C MET A 90 22.86 2.06 1.29
N TRP A 91 22.39 3.05 0.57
CA TRP A 91 21.30 2.93 -0.40
C TRP A 91 21.83 2.77 -1.82
N GLY A 92 21.27 1.82 -2.56
CA GLY A 92 21.45 1.69 -4.02
C GLY A 92 20.46 2.56 -4.80
N GLY A 93 19.58 3.27 -4.09
CA GLY A 93 18.58 4.19 -4.60
C GLY A 93 17.24 4.02 -3.91
N HIS A 94 16.33 4.96 -4.18
CA HIS A 94 14.97 5.01 -3.66
C HIS A 94 13.97 5.01 -4.81
N GLN A 95 12.74 4.59 -4.56
CA GLN A 95 11.63 4.63 -5.51
C GLN A 95 11.95 3.95 -6.85
N HIS A 96 12.68 2.81 -6.81
CA HIS A 96 12.94 2.01 -8.00
C HIS A 96 11.63 1.49 -8.59
N ARG A 97 11.42 1.79 -9.86
CA ARG A 97 10.23 1.40 -10.58
C ARG A 97 10.44 0.10 -11.33
N PHE A 98 9.49 -0.83 -11.22
CA PHE A 98 9.31 -1.88 -12.21
C PHE A 98 8.05 -1.62 -13.04
N SER A 99 7.96 -2.26 -14.21
CA SER A 99 6.73 -2.31 -15.01
C SER A 99 6.66 -3.58 -15.84
N ASP A 100 5.43 -4.05 -16.06
CA ASP A 100 5.09 -5.21 -16.90
C ASP A 100 3.80 -4.93 -17.69
N PHE A 101 3.45 -5.82 -18.63
CA PHE A 101 2.26 -5.69 -19.48
C PHE A 101 2.13 -4.32 -20.15
N ASP A 102 3.19 -3.87 -20.84
CA ASP A 102 3.24 -2.56 -21.53
C ASP A 102 2.92 -1.36 -20.58
N ASN A 103 3.49 -1.37 -19.40
CA ASN A 103 3.27 -0.40 -18.34
C ASN A 103 1.86 -0.41 -17.70
N VAL A 104 1.04 -1.41 -17.98
CA VAL A 104 -0.27 -1.59 -17.32
C VAL A 104 -0.12 -1.98 -15.86
N PHE A 105 0.91 -2.75 -15.53
CA PHE A 105 1.24 -3.14 -14.16
C PHE A 105 2.58 -2.54 -13.75
N ALA A 106 2.62 -1.82 -12.64
CA ALA A 106 3.85 -1.18 -12.19
C ALA A 106 3.85 -0.96 -10.67
N GLY A 107 5.01 -0.63 -10.14
CA GLY A 107 5.18 -0.26 -8.74
C GLY A 107 6.50 0.45 -8.50
N HIS A 108 6.60 1.14 -7.36
CA HIS A 108 7.81 1.74 -6.86
C HIS A 108 8.08 1.17 -5.47
N CYS A 109 9.26 0.62 -5.25
CA CYS A 109 9.69 0.21 -3.92
C CYS A 109 10.27 1.40 -3.15
N ASP A 110 10.23 1.35 -1.83
CA ASP A 110 10.75 2.44 -0.99
C ASP A 110 12.27 2.59 -1.12
N GLY A 111 13.01 1.47 -1.29
CA GLY A 111 14.46 1.53 -1.53
C GLY A 111 15.14 0.18 -1.70
N ILE A 112 16.44 0.24 -2.03
CA ILE A 112 17.34 -0.90 -2.08
C ILE A 112 18.54 -0.61 -1.17
N LEU A 113 18.78 -1.47 -0.19
CA LEU A 113 19.99 -1.45 0.65
C LEU A 113 21.08 -2.28 -0.03
N VAL A 114 22.26 -1.68 -0.21
CA VAL A 114 23.41 -2.31 -0.91
C VAL A 114 24.54 -2.68 0.02
N SER A 115 24.62 -2.07 1.20
CA SER A 115 25.54 -2.45 2.27
C SER A 115 25.07 -1.85 3.61
N GLY A 116 25.73 -2.22 4.71
CA GLY A 116 25.45 -1.69 6.04
C GLY A 116 26.27 -2.34 7.12
N PRO A 117 25.96 -2.08 8.40
CA PRO A 117 26.65 -2.69 9.54
C PRO A 117 26.58 -4.21 9.52
N GLU A 118 27.56 -4.85 10.15
CA GLU A 118 27.56 -6.31 10.34
C GLU A 118 26.53 -6.70 11.39
N CYS A 119 25.32 -7.03 10.93
CA CYS A 119 24.19 -7.43 11.79
C CYS A 119 23.51 -8.74 11.32
N GLY A 120 24.25 -9.57 10.58
CA GLY A 120 23.81 -10.90 10.15
C GLY A 120 22.84 -10.90 8.94
N ILE A 121 22.66 -9.77 8.26
CA ILE A 121 21.89 -9.69 7.02
C ILE A 121 22.79 -9.66 5.79
N ARG A 122 22.24 -10.01 4.63
CA ARG A 122 22.99 -10.05 3.35
C ARG A 122 22.43 -9.00 2.40
N TYR A 123 23.31 -8.39 1.63
CA TYR A 123 22.99 -7.37 0.63
C TYR A 123 23.27 -7.88 -0.79
N PRO A 124 22.66 -7.30 -1.86
CA PRO A 124 21.63 -6.27 -1.77
C PRO A 124 20.30 -6.84 -1.29
N MET A 125 19.42 -5.96 -0.80
CA MET A 125 18.07 -6.34 -0.39
C MET A 125 17.06 -5.21 -0.60
N LEU A 126 15.82 -5.59 -0.87
CA LEU A 126 14.70 -4.67 -0.88
C LEU A 126 14.54 -4.03 0.51
N TRP A 127 14.17 -2.78 0.56
CA TRP A 127 13.65 -2.15 1.77
C TRP A 127 12.24 -1.65 1.53
N GLU A 128 11.35 -1.98 2.45
CA GLU A 128 9.95 -1.52 2.43
C GLU A 128 9.56 -1.09 3.85
N CYS A 129 8.92 0.07 3.97
CA CYS A 129 8.57 0.69 5.24
C CYS A 129 7.06 0.87 5.40
N LYS A 130 6.57 0.61 6.58
CA LYS A 130 5.17 0.92 6.93
C LYS A 130 5.10 1.61 8.29
N CYS A 131 4.28 2.65 8.37
CA CYS A 131 3.95 3.33 9.62
C CYS A 131 2.57 2.86 10.09
N LEU A 132 2.52 2.09 11.17
CA LEU A 132 1.30 1.51 11.70
C LEU A 132 0.95 2.05 13.08
N GLN A 133 -0.34 2.06 13.39
CA GLN A 133 -0.81 2.28 14.75
C GLN A 133 -0.37 1.12 15.67
N ASP A 134 -0.31 1.37 16.97
CA ASP A 134 0.17 0.42 18.00
C ASP A 134 -0.45 -0.99 17.87
N LYS A 135 -1.75 -1.08 17.61
CA LYS A 135 -2.41 -2.38 17.40
C LYS A 135 -1.85 -3.16 16.21
N GLY A 136 -1.63 -2.51 15.09
CA GLY A 136 -1.07 -3.14 13.89
C GLY A 136 0.41 -3.48 14.07
N PHE A 137 1.18 -2.59 14.69
CA PHE A 137 2.57 -2.81 15.03
C PHE A 137 2.73 -4.07 15.91
N LYS A 138 1.99 -4.15 17.03
CA LYS A 138 2.02 -5.32 17.93
C LYS A 138 1.58 -6.62 17.25
N ALA A 139 0.66 -6.55 16.31
CA ALA A 139 0.24 -7.73 15.57
C ALA A 139 1.37 -8.26 14.66
N ILE A 140 2.10 -7.38 13.96
CA ILE A 140 3.27 -7.78 13.16
C ILE A 140 4.39 -8.33 14.04
N VAL A 141 4.73 -7.63 15.12
CA VAL A 141 5.78 -8.10 16.07
C VAL A 141 5.47 -9.51 16.59
N LYS A 142 4.20 -9.80 16.85
CA LYS A 142 3.76 -11.09 17.39
C LYS A 142 3.68 -12.19 16.34
N ASP A 143 3.09 -11.90 15.19
CA ASP A 143 2.62 -12.92 14.25
C ASP A 143 3.37 -12.90 12.90
N GLY A 144 4.19 -11.87 12.65
CA GLY A 144 4.90 -11.62 11.41
C GLY A 144 4.03 -11.03 10.29
N LEU A 145 4.69 -10.48 9.26
CA LEU A 145 4.04 -9.83 8.13
C LEU A 145 3.06 -10.75 7.40
N LYS A 146 3.47 -12.00 7.14
CA LYS A 146 2.67 -12.97 6.38
C LYS A 146 1.26 -13.19 6.95
N LYS A 147 1.14 -13.23 8.29
CA LYS A 147 -0.18 -13.36 8.95
C LYS A 147 -0.92 -12.05 9.08
N TYR A 148 -0.18 -10.94 9.09
CA TYR A 148 -0.77 -9.62 9.28
C TYR A 148 -1.49 -9.10 8.04
N SER A 149 -0.87 -9.24 6.85
CA SER A 149 -1.39 -8.65 5.62
C SER A 149 -0.93 -9.38 4.37
N ASP A 150 -1.85 -10.09 3.72
CA ASP A 150 -1.60 -10.70 2.41
C ASP A 150 -1.19 -9.65 1.36
N ALA A 151 -1.79 -8.44 1.41
CA ALA A 151 -1.49 -7.38 0.47
C ALA A 151 -0.04 -6.92 0.57
N TYR A 152 0.47 -6.66 1.77
CA TYR A 152 1.87 -6.29 1.96
C TYR A 152 2.83 -7.44 1.68
N TRP A 153 2.43 -8.67 2.05
CA TRP A 153 3.20 -9.88 1.74
C TRP A 153 3.39 -10.04 0.24
N VAL A 154 2.32 -9.98 -0.53
CA VAL A 154 2.37 -10.08 -1.99
C VAL A 154 3.16 -8.93 -2.60
N GLN A 155 2.96 -7.70 -2.13
CA GLN A 155 3.66 -6.50 -2.62
C GLN A 155 5.18 -6.67 -2.58
N ILE A 156 5.75 -7.07 -1.45
CA ILE A 156 7.21 -7.20 -1.31
C ILE A 156 7.77 -8.34 -2.17
N HIS A 157 7.05 -9.44 -2.32
CA HIS A 157 7.49 -10.54 -3.21
C HIS A 157 7.45 -10.15 -4.67
N VAL A 158 6.44 -9.36 -5.09
CA VAL A 158 6.39 -8.76 -6.43
C VAL A 158 7.60 -7.85 -6.65
N TYR A 159 7.89 -6.93 -5.74
CA TYR A 159 9.06 -6.06 -5.86
C TYR A 159 10.37 -6.84 -5.92
N MET A 160 10.57 -7.81 -5.02
CA MET A 160 11.78 -8.63 -5.04
C MET A 160 11.95 -9.36 -6.37
N ALA A 161 10.88 -9.97 -6.90
CA ALA A 161 10.95 -10.71 -8.15
C ALA A 161 11.29 -9.84 -9.35
N TYR A 162 10.66 -8.65 -9.48
CA TYR A 162 10.90 -7.75 -10.62
C TYR A 162 12.22 -6.99 -10.52
N LEU A 163 12.75 -6.79 -9.32
CA LEU A 163 14.02 -6.10 -9.08
C LEU A 163 15.19 -7.09 -8.89
N GLU A 164 14.95 -8.40 -9.09
CA GLU A 164 15.95 -9.48 -8.97
C GLU A 164 16.65 -9.50 -7.61
N LEU A 165 15.88 -9.27 -6.55
CA LEU A 165 16.35 -9.27 -5.16
C LEU A 165 15.88 -10.54 -4.44
N GLU A 166 16.75 -11.15 -3.66
CA GLU A 166 16.45 -12.41 -2.95
C GLU A 166 15.76 -12.20 -1.60
N ARG A 167 15.83 -10.99 -1.05
CA ARG A 167 15.31 -10.70 0.30
C ARG A 167 14.86 -9.26 0.48
N CYS A 168 14.02 -9.06 1.49
CA CYS A 168 13.49 -7.77 1.90
C CYS A 168 13.79 -7.53 3.38
N LEU A 169 14.28 -6.34 3.72
CA LEU A 169 14.19 -5.79 5.07
C LEU A 169 12.87 -5.02 5.17
N TYR A 170 11.87 -5.65 5.79
CA TYR A 170 10.59 -5.01 6.06
C TYR A 170 10.65 -4.26 7.38
N THR A 171 10.49 -2.95 7.34
CA THR A 171 10.57 -2.06 8.51
C THR A 171 9.19 -1.55 8.88
N VAL A 172 8.84 -1.62 10.16
CA VAL A 172 7.61 -1.05 10.69
C VAL A 172 7.91 -0.01 11.74
N VAL A 173 7.34 1.17 11.57
CA VAL A 173 7.38 2.26 12.56
C VAL A 173 6.06 2.27 13.34
N ASN A 174 6.13 2.21 14.67
CA ASN A 174 4.95 2.41 15.51
C ASN A 174 4.60 3.90 15.58
N ALA A 175 3.48 4.29 14.99
CA ALA A 175 3.04 5.69 14.93
C ALA A 175 2.71 6.30 16.31
N ASN A 176 2.60 5.50 17.36
CA ASN A 176 2.24 5.96 18.70
C ASN A 176 3.44 6.02 19.65
N THR A 177 4.35 5.04 19.55
CA THR A 177 5.47 4.89 20.50
C THR A 177 6.84 5.18 19.86
N MET A 178 6.91 5.26 18.52
CA MET A 178 8.13 5.40 17.73
C MET A 178 9.07 4.17 17.81
N GLU A 179 8.61 3.05 18.34
CA GLU A 179 9.33 1.78 18.27
C GLU A 179 9.48 1.32 16.83
N LEU A 180 10.62 0.68 16.54
CA LEU A 180 10.93 0.08 15.25
C LEU A 180 10.89 -1.44 15.37
N HIS A 181 10.35 -2.09 14.34
CA HIS A 181 10.46 -3.53 14.15
C HIS A 181 10.97 -3.81 12.73
N HIS A 182 11.86 -4.80 12.63
CA HIS A 182 12.42 -5.22 11.36
C HIS A 182 12.24 -6.72 11.19
N GLU A 183 11.80 -7.12 10.00
CA GLU A 183 11.67 -8.52 9.60
C GLU A 183 12.44 -8.75 8.31
N VAL A 184 13.36 -9.73 8.28
CA VAL A 184 14.03 -10.15 7.05
C VAL A 184 13.19 -11.25 6.40
N ILE A 185 12.79 -11.02 5.16
CA ILE A 185 11.90 -11.92 4.42
C ILE A 185 12.62 -12.36 3.15
N GLU A 186 12.75 -13.68 2.97
CA GLU A 186 13.32 -14.28 1.76
C GLU A 186 12.26 -14.33 0.66
N LEU A 187 12.67 -14.20 -0.60
CA LEU A 187 11.79 -14.27 -1.77
C LEU A 187 11.10 -15.65 -1.85
N ASP A 188 9.77 -15.64 -1.86
CA ASP A 188 8.97 -16.74 -2.34
C ASP A 188 8.50 -16.42 -3.78
N ILE A 189 9.20 -16.95 -4.75
CA ILE A 189 8.95 -16.69 -6.17
C ILE A 189 7.54 -17.13 -6.60
N GLU A 190 6.97 -18.11 -5.91
CA GLU A 190 5.63 -18.62 -6.22
C GLU A 190 4.55 -17.57 -5.87
N VAL A 191 4.74 -16.82 -4.78
CA VAL A 191 3.86 -15.69 -4.43
C VAL A 191 3.86 -14.62 -5.53
N ALA A 192 5.05 -14.25 -6.02
CA ALA A 192 5.19 -13.28 -7.09
C ALA A 192 4.58 -13.78 -8.41
N ARG A 193 4.78 -15.07 -8.74
CA ARG A 193 4.22 -15.71 -9.92
C ARG A 193 2.69 -15.72 -9.90
N GLN A 194 2.09 -16.05 -8.77
CA GLN A 194 0.63 -16.03 -8.59
C GLN A 194 0.06 -14.61 -8.69
N ALA A 195 0.77 -13.64 -8.12
CA ALA A 195 0.40 -12.23 -8.25
C ALA A 195 0.40 -11.78 -9.72
N ARG A 196 1.46 -12.11 -10.47
CA ARG A 196 1.55 -11.79 -11.90
C ARG A 196 0.43 -12.45 -12.72
N GLN A 197 0.12 -13.72 -12.46
CA GLN A 197 -0.99 -14.42 -13.11
C GLN A 197 -2.34 -13.79 -12.79
N ARG A 198 -2.52 -13.31 -11.56
CA ARG A 198 -3.72 -12.57 -11.16
C ARG A 198 -3.87 -11.29 -11.97
N VAL A 199 -2.80 -10.52 -12.12
CA VAL A 199 -2.78 -9.31 -12.96
C VAL A 199 -3.15 -9.65 -14.41
N GLU A 200 -2.56 -10.69 -14.98
CA GLU A 200 -2.84 -11.14 -16.35
C GLU A 200 -4.33 -11.52 -16.54
N ARG A 201 -4.94 -12.25 -15.59
CA ARG A 201 -6.37 -12.56 -15.63
C ARG A 201 -7.23 -11.30 -15.60
N VAL A 202 -6.92 -10.37 -14.71
CA VAL A 202 -7.63 -9.11 -14.56
C VAL A 202 -7.57 -8.28 -15.84
N ILE A 203 -6.38 -8.13 -16.43
CA ILE A 203 -6.19 -7.41 -17.69
C ILE A 203 -6.98 -8.08 -18.82
N THR A 204 -6.87 -9.41 -18.95
CA THR A 204 -7.53 -10.17 -20.01
C THR A 204 -9.04 -10.08 -19.88
N ALA A 205 -9.61 -10.32 -18.70
CA ALA A 205 -11.05 -10.22 -18.47
C ALA A 205 -11.56 -8.80 -18.78
N THR A 206 -10.85 -7.77 -18.35
CA THR A 206 -11.23 -6.38 -18.62
C THR A 206 -11.24 -6.06 -20.13
N LYS A 207 -10.22 -6.52 -20.87
CA LYS A 207 -10.15 -6.35 -22.33
C LYS A 207 -11.30 -7.06 -23.07
N LEU A 208 -11.78 -8.18 -22.53
CA LEU A 208 -12.90 -8.93 -23.07
C LEU A 208 -14.27 -8.38 -22.62
N GLY A 209 -14.32 -7.37 -21.77
CA GLY A 209 -15.55 -6.87 -21.19
C GLY A 209 -16.16 -7.81 -20.15
N GLU A 210 -15.39 -8.74 -19.62
CA GLU A 210 -15.79 -9.72 -18.62
C GLU A 210 -15.40 -9.29 -17.21
N MET A 211 -16.14 -9.78 -16.22
CA MET A 211 -15.84 -9.51 -14.82
C MET A 211 -15.32 -10.77 -14.13
N VAL A 212 -14.12 -10.66 -13.50
CA VAL A 212 -13.62 -11.75 -12.66
C VAL A 212 -14.57 -12.03 -11.48
N PRO A 213 -14.59 -13.23 -10.88
CA PRO A 213 -15.50 -13.58 -9.79
C PRO A 213 -15.36 -12.66 -8.58
N ARG A 214 -16.47 -12.41 -7.88
CA ARG A 214 -16.45 -11.81 -6.53
C ARG A 214 -15.81 -12.78 -5.54
N CYS A 215 -15.18 -12.26 -4.49
CA CYS A 215 -14.67 -13.08 -3.39
C CYS A 215 -15.78 -13.71 -2.52
N THR A 216 -17.04 -13.27 -2.70
CA THR A 216 -18.21 -13.74 -1.97
C THR A 216 -19.49 -13.48 -2.76
N SER A 217 -20.55 -14.24 -2.45
CA SER A 217 -21.94 -13.97 -2.89
C SER A 217 -22.74 -13.14 -1.89
N ASP A 218 -22.17 -12.80 -0.74
CA ASP A 218 -22.82 -12.01 0.32
C ASP A 218 -22.33 -10.55 0.30
N LYS A 219 -23.23 -9.64 -0.08
CA LYS A 219 -22.98 -8.18 -0.06
C LYS A 219 -22.61 -7.66 1.34
N SER A 220 -23.07 -8.34 2.39
CA SER A 220 -22.80 -7.94 3.77
C SER A 220 -21.45 -8.41 4.30
N TYR A 221 -20.68 -9.17 3.51
CA TYR A 221 -19.36 -9.65 3.88
C TYR A 221 -18.42 -8.48 4.23
N PHE A 222 -17.60 -8.64 5.26
CA PHE A 222 -16.84 -7.53 5.84
C PHE A 222 -15.87 -6.84 4.84
N ILE A 223 -15.35 -7.58 3.86
CA ILE A 223 -14.51 -7.03 2.79
C ILE A 223 -15.35 -6.12 1.89
N CYS A 224 -16.57 -6.54 1.50
CA CYS A 224 -17.46 -5.75 0.66
C CYS A 224 -17.95 -4.48 1.34
N LYS A 225 -18.20 -4.51 2.66
CA LYS A 225 -18.58 -3.31 3.42
C LYS A 225 -17.52 -2.21 3.43
N ARG A 226 -16.27 -2.55 3.19
CA ARG A 226 -15.12 -1.62 3.19
C ARG A 226 -14.56 -1.35 1.79
N CYS A 227 -15.16 -1.99 0.78
CA CYS A 227 -14.72 -1.85 -0.60
C CYS A 227 -15.30 -0.57 -1.20
N GLU A 228 -14.47 0.29 -1.71
CA GLU A 228 -14.86 1.54 -2.37
C GLU A 228 -15.72 1.29 -3.62
N PHE A 229 -15.53 0.16 -4.30
CA PHE A 229 -16.30 -0.25 -5.47
C PHE A 229 -17.55 -1.05 -5.15
N ALA A 230 -17.98 -1.12 -3.87
CA ALA A 230 -19.11 -1.95 -3.48
C ALA A 230 -20.43 -1.55 -4.19
N SER A 231 -20.63 -0.24 -4.39
CA SER A 231 -21.82 0.27 -5.11
C SER A 231 -21.90 -0.24 -6.55
N ASP A 232 -20.79 -0.25 -7.27
CA ASP A 232 -20.71 -0.68 -8.66
C ASP A 232 -20.73 -2.21 -8.78
N CYS A 233 -20.04 -2.87 -7.88
CA CYS A 233 -19.93 -4.32 -7.85
C CYS A 233 -21.28 -5.02 -7.60
N TRP A 234 -22.22 -4.40 -6.90
CA TRP A 234 -23.50 -5.00 -6.48
C TRP A 234 -24.73 -4.36 -7.14
N LYS A 235 -24.55 -3.70 -8.28
CA LYS A 235 -25.62 -3.23 -9.20
C LYS A 235 -26.31 -4.37 -9.95
#